data_683d9068cbaf5a4c4efb96ad35b47bbb
#
_entry.id   683d9068cbaf5a4c4efb96ad35b47bbb
#
_cell.length_a   1.000
_cell.length_b   1.000
_cell.length_c   1.000
_cell.angle_alpha   90.00
_cell.angle_beta   90.00
_cell.angle_gamma   90.00
#
_symmetry.space_group_name_H-M   'P 1'
#
loop_
_entity.id
_entity.type
_entity.pdbx_description
1 polymer ?
#
loop_
_entity_poly.entity_id
_entity_poly.type
_entity_poly.pdbx_seq_one_letter_code
_entity_poly.pdbx_strand_id
1 'polypeptide(L)'
;MVTAIAGLSLTVGVLGSAGAPAGAHVGAQARTQAGTEVGTQVGAAGGATAVTAAPKPPKGARAVVRVSPNPTAERGQEVTITGHCGGGKGLKAVVAGLDREHPVLRDVRIIKDDPKGFVAKATLDSKVGNGVGPVLVDCGGEAGVTLLVTHV
;
A
#
# COMPACT_ATOMS: atom_id res chain seq x y z
N MET A 1 20.02 28.14 40.69
CA MET A 1 19.51 26.91 41.31
C MET A 1 19.37 25.88 40.20
N VAL A 2 20.26 24.90 40.22
CA VAL A 2 20.31 23.86 39.17
C VAL A 2 19.84 22.57 39.84
N THR A 3 18.76 21.99 39.31
CA THR A 3 18.23 20.72 39.79
C THR A 3 18.48 19.66 38.72
N ALA A 4 19.40 18.77 38.97
CA ALA A 4 19.65 17.58 38.15
C ALA A 4 18.74 16.46 38.60
N ILE A 5 18.01 15.85 37.64
CA ILE A 5 17.21 14.64 37.87
C ILE A 5 17.87 13.51 37.09
N ALA A 6 18.39 12.53 37.83
CA ALA A 6 18.92 11.29 37.30
C ALA A 6 17.77 10.34 36.96
N GLY A 7 17.66 9.90 35.71
CA GLY A 7 16.69 8.93 35.24
C GLY A 7 17.21 7.51 35.33
N LEU A 8 16.44 6.64 35.97
CA LEU A 8 16.67 5.20 36.11
C LEU A 8 16.27 4.48 34.82
N SER A 9 17.20 3.71 34.24
CA SER A 9 16.93 2.79 33.15
C SER A 9 16.52 1.43 33.69
N LEU A 10 15.28 1.02 33.38
CA LEU A 10 14.82 -0.37 33.60
C LEU A 10 14.88 -1.12 32.26
N THR A 11 15.80 -2.05 32.18
CA THR A 11 15.86 -3.07 31.14
C THR A 11 15.03 -4.27 31.58
N VAL A 12 13.92 -4.54 30.91
CA VAL A 12 13.17 -5.80 31.04
C VAL A 12 13.46 -6.66 29.83
N GLY A 13 14.24 -7.70 30.05
CA GLY A 13 14.43 -8.78 29.10
C GLY A 13 13.27 -9.76 29.16
N VAL A 14 12.65 -10.06 28.01
CA VAL A 14 11.71 -11.16 27.87
C VAL A 14 12.33 -12.25 27.02
N LEU A 15 12.57 -13.37 27.68
CA LEU A 15 12.99 -14.65 27.09
C LEU A 15 11.82 -15.32 26.37
N GLY A 16 12.10 -15.79 25.19
CA GLY A 16 11.68 -16.91 24.46
C GLY A 16 10.38 -17.67 24.74
N SER A 17 9.72 -18.05 23.65
CA SER A 17 9.17 -19.39 23.50
C SER A 17 9.07 -19.75 22.02
N ALA A 18 9.89 -20.70 21.62
CA ALA A 18 9.73 -21.47 20.40
C ALA A 18 8.50 -22.37 20.54
N GLY A 19 7.57 -22.23 19.60
CA GLY A 19 6.43 -23.12 19.45
C GLY A 19 6.21 -23.38 17.96
N ALA A 20 6.74 -24.49 17.47
CA ALA A 20 6.33 -25.04 16.18
C ALA A 20 5.08 -25.93 16.39
N PRO A 21 4.09 -25.87 15.52
CA PRO A 21 3.31 -27.07 15.20
C PRO A 21 3.54 -27.47 13.74
N ALA A 22 4.06 -28.66 13.56
CA ALA A 22 3.98 -29.46 12.35
C ALA A 22 2.51 -29.82 12.12
N GLY A 23 1.96 -29.40 11.00
CA GLY A 23 0.66 -29.81 10.50
C GLY A 23 0.80 -30.26 9.06
N ALA A 24 1.10 -31.54 8.86
CA ALA A 24 1.02 -32.19 7.58
C ALA A 24 -0.46 -32.42 7.22
N HIS A 25 -0.93 -31.82 6.15
CA HIS A 25 -2.13 -32.26 5.44
C HIS A 25 -1.78 -32.67 4.02
N VAL A 26 -1.60 -33.97 3.89
CA VAL A 26 -1.63 -34.71 2.62
C VAL A 26 -3.09 -34.74 2.16
N GLY A 27 -3.37 -34.13 1.05
CA GLY A 27 -4.65 -34.18 0.36
C GLY A 27 -4.41 -34.35 -1.14
N ALA A 28 -4.09 -35.58 -1.54
CA ALA A 28 -4.07 -36.00 -2.93
C ALA A 28 -5.51 -36.08 -3.45
N GLN A 29 -5.86 -35.30 -4.45
CA GLN A 29 -6.98 -35.63 -5.33
C GLN A 29 -6.51 -35.55 -6.78
N ALA A 30 -6.17 -36.74 -7.27
CA ALA A 30 -6.05 -37.02 -8.68
C ALA A 30 -7.43 -36.92 -9.32
N ARG A 31 -7.61 -36.07 -10.30
CA ARG A 31 -8.67 -36.19 -11.30
C ARG A 31 -8.01 -36.36 -12.66
N THR A 32 -7.94 -37.61 -13.04
CA THR A 32 -7.71 -38.07 -14.40
C THR A 32 -8.89 -37.62 -15.26
N GLN A 33 -8.66 -36.79 -16.25
CA GLN A 33 -9.52 -36.72 -17.41
C GLN A 33 -8.68 -37.03 -18.63
N ALA A 34 -8.88 -38.21 -19.14
CA ALA A 34 -8.43 -38.65 -20.45
C ALA A 34 -9.30 -37.97 -21.51
N GLY A 35 -8.66 -37.19 -22.34
CA GLY A 35 -9.23 -36.65 -23.58
C GLY A 35 -8.19 -36.83 -24.68
N THR A 36 -8.33 -37.91 -25.41
CA THR A 36 -7.57 -38.23 -26.60
C THR A 36 -8.05 -37.37 -27.75
N GLU A 37 -7.20 -36.48 -28.26
CA GLU A 37 -7.30 -36.06 -29.66
C GLU A 37 -5.91 -36.01 -30.28
N VAL A 38 -5.73 -36.96 -31.18
CA VAL A 38 -4.62 -37.08 -32.12
C VAL A 38 -4.80 -36.00 -33.18
N GLY A 39 -3.91 -35.05 -33.22
CA GLY A 39 -3.80 -34.07 -34.28
C GLY A 39 -2.33 -33.85 -34.64
N THR A 40 -1.83 -34.70 -35.54
CA THR A 40 -0.52 -34.57 -36.17
C THR A 40 -0.53 -33.29 -37.04
N GLN A 41 0.22 -32.26 -36.66
CA GLN A 41 0.69 -31.26 -37.62
C GLN A 41 2.17 -30.98 -37.41
N VAL A 42 2.94 -31.58 -38.30
CA VAL A 42 4.33 -31.22 -38.57
C VAL A 42 4.32 -29.89 -39.33
N GLY A 43 4.81 -28.85 -38.71
CA GLY A 43 4.98 -27.55 -39.33
C GLY A 43 6.17 -26.85 -38.69
N ALA A 44 7.37 -27.12 -39.27
CA ALA A 44 8.55 -26.30 -38.93
C ALA A 44 8.37 -24.90 -39.53
N ALA A 45 8.24 -23.91 -38.67
CA ALA A 45 8.50 -22.51 -39.04
C ALA A 45 8.94 -21.81 -37.78
N GLY A 46 10.16 -21.26 -37.80
CA GLY A 46 10.71 -20.42 -36.74
C GLY A 46 9.81 -19.22 -36.48
N GLY A 47 8.95 -19.34 -35.47
CA GLY A 47 8.15 -18.26 -34.96
C GLY A 47 8.95 -17.50 -33.94
N ALA A 48 9.42 -16.31 -34.26
CA ALA A 48 9.79 -15.34 -33.26
C ALA A 48 8.62 -15.24 -32.27
N THR A 49 8.84 -15.61 -31.03
CA THR A 49 7.88 -15.40 -29.95
C THR A 49 7.68 -13.90 -29.84
N ALA A 50 6.61 -13.42 -30.47
CA ALA A 50 6.11 -12.09 -30.22
C ALA A 50 5.83 -12.02 -28.74
N VAL A 51 6.69 -11.30 -28.00
CA VAL A 51 6.43 -10.94 -26.61
C VAL A 51 5.17 -10.09 -26.68
N THR A 52 4.02 -10.70 -26.44
CA THR A 52 2.76 -9.98 -26.36
C THR A 52 2.89 -9.03 -25.18
N ALA A 53 3.08 -7.76 -25.51
CA ALA A 53 3.14 -6.72 -24.47
C ALA A 53 1.90 -6.86 -23.61
N ALA A 54 2.10 -6.98 -22.29
CA ALA A 54 0.99 -7.07 -21.36
C ALA A 54 -0.02 -5.96 -21.65
N PRO A 55 -1.33 -6.28 -21.67
CA PRO A 55 -2.34 -5.29 -22.00
C PRO A 55 -2.18 -4.07 -21.09
N LYS A 56 -2.09 -2.90 -21.69
CA LYS A 56 -1.95 -1.64 -20.95
C LYS A 56 -3.15 -1.50 -20.03
N PRO A 57 -2.96 -1.36 -18.70
CA PRO A 57 -4.07 -1.20 -17.80
C PRO A 57 -4.93 0.00 -18.20
N PRO A 58 -6.24 -0.04 -17.94
CA PRO A 58 -7.14 1.05 -18.30
C PRO A 58 -6.67 2.35 -17.66
N LYS A 59 -6.91 3.48 -18.33
CA LYS A 59 -6.69 4.80 -17.74
C LYS A 59 -7.51 4.91 -16.46
N GLY A 60 -6.91 5.34 -15.38
CA GLY A 60 -7.56 5.47 -14.08
C GLY A 60 -6.62 5.21 -12.92
N ALA A 61 -7.12 4.68 -11.83
CA ALA A 61 -6.38 4.47 -10.59
C ALA A 61 -5.26 3.42 -10.73
N ARG A 62 -4.15 3.78 -11.35
CA ARG A 62 -2.96 2.92 -11.48
C ARG A 62 -1.87 3.22 -10.47
N ALA A 63 -1.94 4.36 -9.80
CA ALA A 63 -1.06 4.68 -8.71
C ALA A 63 -1.38 3.82 -7.48
N VAL A 64 -0.35 3.30 -6.84
CA VAL A 64 -0.47 2.57 -5.58
C VAL A 64 -0.17 3.53 -4.44
N VAL A 65 -1.03 3.52 -3.41
CA VAL A 65 -0.96 4.42 -2.27
C VAL A 65 -1.03 3.63 -0.98
N ARG A 66 -0.21 4.01 -0.01
CA ARG A 66 -0.22 3.47 1.36
C ARG A 66 -0.11 4.61 2.34
N VAL A 67 -0.80 4.51 3.45
CA VAL A 67 -0.72 5.44 4.58
C VAL A 67 -0.23 4.68 5.81
N SER A 68 0.67 5.28 6.57
CA SER A 68 1.22 4.70 7.79
C SER A 68 1.41 5.79 8.85
N PRO A 69 0.99 5.55 10.10
CA PRO A 69 0.25 4.39 10.57
C PRO A 69 -1.18 4.33 10.03
N ASN A 70 -1.71 3.12 9.88
CA ASN A 70 -3.10 2.89 9.49
C ASN A 70 -3.56 1.55 10.11
N PRO A 71 -4.48 1.56 11.09
CA PRO A 71 -5.22 2.72 11.57
C PRO A 71 -4.36 3.74 12.34
N THR A 72 -4.85 4.98 12.41
CA THR A 72 -4.34 6.01 13.31
C THR A 72 -4.99 5.89 14.69
N ALA A 73 -4.26 6.23 15.75
CA ALA A 73 -4.74 6.09 17.13
C ALA A 73 -4.87 7.43 17.87
N GLU A 74 -4.35 8.51 17.30
CA GLU A 74 -4.28 9.82 17.98
C GLU A 74 -4.63 10.96 17.04
N ARG A 75 -5.40 11.92 17.54
CA ARG A 75 -5.67 13.18 16.83
C ARG A 75 -4.37 14.00 16.71
N GLY A 76 -4.20 14.64 15.57
CA GLY A 76 -2.98 15.39 15.29
C GLY A 76 -1.76 14.52 15.01
N GLN A 77 -1.93 13.19 14.91
CA GLN A 77 -0.85 12.27 14.56
C GLN A 77 -0.32 12.56 13.15
N GLU A 78 1.01 12.55 13.01
CA GLU A 78 1.63 12.59 11.68
C GLU A 78 1.46 11.24 10.98
N VAL A 79 1.07 11.28 9.72
CA VAL A 79 0.99 10.12 8.83
C VAL A 79 1.92 10.31 7.65
N THR A 80 2.50 9.21 7.21
CA THR A 80 3.33 9.17 6.01
C THR A 80 2.57 8.46 4.89
N ILE A 81 2.50 9.10 3.73
CA ILE A 81 1.83 8.60 2.54
C ILE A 81 2.91 8.21 1.55
N THR A 82 2.94 6.96 1.17
CA THR A 82 3.94 6.40 0.25
C THR A 82 3.28 5.66 -0.88
N GLY A 83 4.01 5.48 -1.97
CA GLY A 83 3.49 4.71 -3.09
C GLY A 83 4.28 4.93 -4.37
N HIS A 84 3.68 4.55 -5.48
CA HIS A 84 4.22 4.82 -6.81
C HIS A 84 3.10 5.24 -7.77
N CYS A 85 3.47 6.02 -8.77
CA CYS A 85 2.52 6.65 -9.69
C CYS A 85 2.13 5.79 -10.91
N GLY A 86 2.51 4.50 -10.94
CA GLY A 86 2.24 3.66 -12.11
C GLY A 86 2.89 4.22 -13.37
N GLY A 87 2.11 4.86 -14.24
CA GLY A 87 2.60 5.55 -15.45
C GLY A 87 2.54 7.07 -15.37
N GLY A 88 2.24 7.62 -14.20
CA GLY A 88 2.15 9.08 -13.97
C GLY A 88 3.51 9.77 -13.91
N LYS A 89 3.46 11.10 -13.90
CA LYS A 89 4.66 11.96 -13.95
C LYS A 89 5.30 12.26 -12.59
N GLY A 90 4.71 11.77 -11.50
CA GLY A 90 5.11 12.04 -10.12
C GLY A 90 3.94 12.60 -9.30
N LEU A 91 4.08 12.58 -7.98
CA LEU A 91 3.05 13.04 -7.07
C LEU A 91 2.84 14.55 -7.20
N LYS A 92 1.61 14.98 -7.49
CA LYS A 92 1.23 16.38 -7.65
C LYS A 92 0.35 16.88 -6.50
N ALA A 93 -0.55 16.03 -6.02
CA ALA A 93 -1.44 16.38 -4.94
C ALA A 93 -1.85 15.16 -4.12
N VAL A 94 -2.18 15.41 -2.86
CA VAL A 94 -2.83 14.46 -1.95
C VAL A 94 -4.06 15.15 -1.38
N VAL A 95 -5.20 14.46 -1.44
CA VAL A 95 -6.46 14.93 -0.87
C VAL A 95 -7.01 13.82 0.03
N ALA A 96 -7.40 14.14 1.24
CA ALA A 96 -7.98 13.19 2.18
C ALA A 96 -9.32 13.71 2.70
N GLY A 97 -10.34 12.88 2.60
CA GLY A 97 -11.72 13.20 2.93
C GLY A 97 -12.62 13.23 1.70
N LEU A 98 -13.91 13.33 1.92
CA LEU A 98 -14.93 13.37 0.86
C LEU A 98 -15.18 14.79 0.35
N ASP A 99 -14.88 15.78 1.16
CA ASP A 99 -15.03 17.18 0.82
C ASP A 99 -13.80 18.01 1.25
N ARG A 100 -13.72 19.24 0.75
CA ARG A 100 -12.61 20.16 1.08
C ARG A 100 -12.84 20.95 2.37
N GLU A 101 -14.07 20.98 2.86
CA GLU A 101 -14.44 21.76 4.05
C GLU A 101 -14.08 20.97 5.32
N HIS A 102 -14.13 19.63 5.23
CA HIS A 102 -13.80 18.73 6.34
C HIS A 102 -12.66 17.78 5.96
N PRO A 103 -11.44 18.29 5.77
CA PRO A 103 -10.31 17.47 5.41
C PRO A 103 -9.95 16.52 6.56
N VAL A 104 -9.68 15.27 6.24
CA VAL A 104 -9.20 14.28 7.21
C VAL A 104 -7.72 14.49 7.53
N LEU A 105 -6.96 14.98 6.55
CA LEU A 105 -5.54 15.29 6.69
C LEU A 105 -5.29 16.77 6.41
N ARG A 106 -4.42 17.38 7.23
CA ARG A 106 -3.94 18.77 7.09
C ARG A 106 -2.43 18.79 6.88
N ASP A 107 -1.92 19.96 6.55
CA ASP A 107 -0.49 20.24 6.41
C ASP A 107 0.24 19.24 5.52
N VAL A 108 -0.40 18.89 4.41
CA VAL A 108 0.15 17.94 3.44
C VAL A 108 1.41 18.52 2.82
N ARG A 109 2.53 17.80 2.97
CA ARG A 109 3.84 18.17 2.42
C ARG A 109 4.36 17.03 1.55
N ILE A 110 4.60 17.29 0.29
CA ILE A 110 5.26 16.35 -0.61
C ILE A 110 6.75 16.42 -0.31
N ILE A 111 7.33 15.33 0.18
CA ILE A 111 8.75 15.22 0.51
C ILE A 111 9.53 14.73 -0.71
N LYS A 112 8.91 13.82 -1.48
CA LYS A 112 9.48 13.25 -2.70
C LYS A 112 8.35 13.00 -3.70
N ASP A 113 8.48 13.51 -4.92
CA ASP A 113 7.48 13.39 -5.98
C ASP A 113 7.83 12.36 -7.06
N ASP A 114 8.87 11.55 -6.83
CA ASP A 114 9.35 10.53 -7.76
C ASP A 114 8.22 9.57 -8.17
N PRO A 115 7.96 9.40 -9.47
CA PRO A 115 6.90 8.50 -9.94
C PRO A 115 7.12 7.02 -9.58
N LYS A 116 8.35 6.61 -9.32
CA LYS A 116 8.69 5.25 -8.90
C LYS A 116 8.56 5.03 -7.40
N GLY A 117 8.59 6.10 -6.62
CA GLY A 117 8.52 6.01 -5.16
C GLY A 117 8.32 7.38 -4.52
N PHE A 118 7.07 7.84 -4.43
CA PHE A 118 6.75 9.11 -3.79
C PHE A 118 6.62 8.97 -2.28
N VAL A 119 6.84 10.09 -1.59
CA VAL A 119 6.65 10.23 -0.15
C VAL A 119 6.01 11.58 0.13
N ALA A 120 4.92 11.57 0.89
CA ALA A 120 4.33 12.76 1.45
C ALA A 120 4.05 12.56 2.95
N LYS A 121 3.99 13.65 3.70
CA LYS A 121 3.62 13.67 5.11
C LYS A 121 2.43 14.58 5.30
N ALA A 122 1.58 14.23 6.25
CA ALA A 122 0.42 15.01 6.61
C ALA A 122 0.09 14.81 8.09
N THR A 123 -0.73 15.67 8.64
CA THR A 123 -1.20 15.59 10.02
C THR A 123 -2.68 15.25 10.03
N LEU A 124 -3.10 14.31 10.86
CA LEU A 124 -4.51 13.99 11.07
C LEU A 124 -5.21 15.20 11.69
N ASP A 125 -6.33 15.61 11.11
CA ASP A 125 -7.09 16.74 11.64
C ASP A 125 -7.59 16.44 13.07
N SER A 126 -7.47 17.42 13.95
CA SER A 126 -7.88 17.29 15.36
C SER A 126 -9.39 17.11 15.56
N LYS A 127 -10.20 17.44 14.55
CA LYS A 127 -11.66 17.29 14.58
C LYS A 127 -12.17 15.96 14.03
N VAL A 128 -11.26 15.14 13.47
CA VAL A 128 -11.61 13.82 12.96
C VAL A 128 -12.06 12.92 14.10
N GLY A 129 -13.15 12.18 13.87
CA GLY A 129 -13.64 11.12 14.74
C GLY A 129 -13.22 9.73 14.23
N ASN A 130 -13.73 8.72 14.90
CA ASN A 130 -13.56 7.33 14.45
C ASN A 130 -14.27 7.11 13.10
N GLY A 131 -13.59 6.46 12.17
CA GLY A 131 -14.18 6.21 10.87
C GLY A 131 -13.20 5.74 9.81
N VAL A 132 -13.66 5.74 8.57
CA VAL A 132 -12.87 5.40 7.40
C VAL A 132 -13.05 6.51 6.36
N GLY A 133 -11.94 7.05 5.88
CA GLY A 133 -11.94 8.09 4.86
C GLY A 133 -11.00 7.77 3.69
N PRO A 134 -11.32 8.21 2.47
CA PRO A 134 -10.43 8.05 1.33
C PRO A 134 -9.25 9.01 1.40
N VAL A 135 -8.09 8.51 1.00
CA VAL A 135 -6.90 9.31 0.69
C VAL A 135 -6.60 9.12 -0.80
N LEU A 136 -6.74 10.20 -1.54
CA LEU A 136 -6.55 10.24 -2.99
C LEU A 136 -5.23 10.90 -3.31
N VAL A 137 -4.54 10.39 -4.32
CA VAL A 137 -3.35 11.02 -4.87
C VAL A 137 -3.53 11.30 -6.35
N ASP A 138 -3.03 12.44 -6.79
CA ASP A 138 -2.86 12.79 -8.19
C ASP A 138 -1.39 12.69 -8.57
N CYS A 139 -1.11 11.91 -9.57
CA CYS A 139 0.23 11.64 -10.06
C CYS A 139 0.51 12.25 -11.46
N GLY A 140 -0.27 13.24 -11.86
CA GLY A 140 -0.07 13.91 -13.16
C GLY A 140 -0.39 12.99 -14.35
N GLY A 141 -1.64 12.53 -14.41
CA GLY A 141 -2.18 11.65 -15.44
C GLY A 141 -2.58 10.26 -14.96
N GLU A 142 -2.19 9.90 -13.75
CA GLU A 142 -2.65 8.71 -13.04
C GLU A 142 -3.15 9.12 -11.64
N ALA A 143 -4.11 8.39 -11.14
CA ALA A 143 -4.64 8.59 -9.80
C ALA A 143 -4.48 7.33 -8.95
N GLY A 144 -4.51 7.49 -7.65
CA GLY A 144 -4.53 6.39 -6.70
C GLY A 144 -5.43 6.72 -5.53
N VAL A 145 -5.94 5.69 -4.88
CA VAL A 145 -6.75 5.82 -3.69
C VAL A 145 -6.40 4.74 -2.69
N THR A 146 -6.43 5.09 -1.42
CA THR A 146 -6.39 4.16 -0.30
C THR A 146 -7.38 4.62 0.78
N LEU A 147 -7.64 3.76 1.74
CA LEU A 147 -8.50 4.09 2.86
C LEU A 147 -7.64 4.33 4.11
N LEU A 148 -7.93 5.40 4.82
CA LEU A 148 -7.38 5.70 6.14
C LEU A 148 -8.43 5.37 7.17
N VAL A 149 -8.08 4.52 8.11
CA VAL A 149 -8.92 4.16 9.27
C VAL A 149 -8.47 5.00 10.47
N THR A 150 -9.42 5.63 11.15
CA THR A 150 -9.15 6.45 12.33
C THR A 150 -9.83 5.85 13.57
N HIS A 151 -9.05 5.64 14.61
CA HIS A 151 -9.46 5.22 15.94
C HIS A 151 -8.93 6.23 16.97
N VAL A 152 -9.60 7.38 17.12
CA VAL A 152 -9.12 8.56 17.87
C VAL A 152 -10.08 9.01 18.98
#